data_59ef65a214204c5c87827e2fd66da289
#
_entry.id   59ef65a214204c5c87827e2fd66da289
#
_cell.length_a   1.000
_cell.length_b   1.000
_cell.length_c   1.000
_cell.angle_alpha   90.00
_cell.angle_beta   90.00
_cell.angle_gamma   90.00
#
_symmetry.space_group_name_H-M   'P 1'
#
loop_
_entity.id
_entity.type
_entity.pdbx_description
1 polymer ?
#
loop_
_entity_poly.entity_id
_entity_poly.type
_entity_poly.pdbx_seq_one_letter_code
_entity_poly.pdbx_strand_id
1 'polypeptide(L)'
;MRKHPVKSSVLLVLLLTLWTGCGVKGNPIPYPAIPDKIPVIENIEALSMEKNVLLKWNFQDKSGLISYIKIERSDAGQTGNECRDCPRTYAGIGQVNVKEEKPADKEKRELSYTDKKAIKGNTYNYRLMLCEENDNCSEAATAEINFK
;
A
#
# COMPACT_ATOMS: atom_id res chain seq x y z
N MET A 1 49.79 -64.78 -8.08
CA MET A 1 49.36 -63.68 -7.15
C MET A 1 48.26 -62.89 -7.80
N ARG A 2 46.97 -63.11 -7.41
CA ARG A 2 45.78 -62.44 -7.95
C ARG A 2 45.57 -61.14 -7.18
N LYS A 3 45.75 -59.99 -7.81
CA LYS A 3 45.43 -58.67 -7.24
C LYS A 3 43.92 -58.44 -7.40
N HIS A 4 43.26 -58.22 -6.27
CA HIS A 4 41.84 -58.04 -6.15
C HIS A 4 41.34 -56.74 -6.83
N PRO A 5 40.33 -56.76 -7.69
CA PRO A 5 39.75 -55.55 -8.35
C PRO A 5 38.66 -54.86 -7.51
N VAL A 6 38.72 -55.02 -6.17
CA VAL A 6 37.64 -54.48 -5.30
C VAL A 6 37.63 -52.94 -5.21
N LYS A 7 38.77 -52.30 -5.41
CA LYS A 7 38.87 -50.84 -5.29
C LYS A 7 38.19 -50.07 -6.46
N SER A 8 38.14 -50.70 -7.65
CA SER A 8 37.50 -50.06 -8.83
C SER A 8 35.99 -50.11 -8.79
N SER A 9 35.40 -51.14 -8.19
CA SER A 9 33.95 -51.32 -8.10
C SER A 9 33.31 -50.35 -7.08
N VAL A 10 34.01 -50.05 -5.96
CA VAL A 10 33.54 -49.09 -4.96
C VAL A 10 33.51 -47.67 -5.50
N LEU A 11 34.55 -47.31 -6.28
CA LEU A 11 34.63 -45.99 -6.91
C LEU A 11 33.51 -45.76 -7.94
N LEU A 12 33.15 -46.79 -8.71
CA LEU A 12 32.06 -46.72 -9.70
C LEU A 12 30.68 -46.54 -9.04
N VAL A 13 30.44 -47.22 -7.92
CA VAL A 13 29.18 -47.09 -7.15
C VAL A 13 29.06 -45.70 -6.53
N LEU A 14 30.17 -45.14 -6.04
CA LEU A 14 30.19 -43.80 -5.44
C LEU A 14 29.91 -42.69 -6.48
N LEU A 15 30.40 -42.88 -7.71
CA LEU A 15 30.14 -41.94 -8.82
C LEU A 15 28.66 -41.95 -9.30
N LEU A 16 27.99 -43.10 -9.24
CA LEU A 16 26.60 -43.27 -9.66
C LEU A 16 25.58 -42.63 -8.68
N THR A 17 25.94 -42.48 -7.40
CA THR A 17 25.05 -41.89 -6.39
C THR A 17 25.00 -40.36 -6.43
N LEU A 18 25.92 -39.70 -7.13
CA LEU A 18 25.99 -38.25 -7.25
C LEU A 18 25.02 -37.66 -8.29
N TRP A 19 24.34 -38.51 -9.07
CA TRP A 19 23.45 -38.06 -10.18
C TRP A 19 21.96 -38.11 -9.84
N THR A 20 21.56 -38.46 -8.63
CA THR A 20 20.17 -38.45 -8.21
C THR A 20 19.77 -37.12 -7.56
N GLY A 21 20.20 -36.02 -8.11
CA GLY A 21 19.67 -34.69 -7.81
C GLY A 21 18.33 -34.47 -8.54
N CYS A 22 17.25 -35.15 -8.08
CA CYS A 22 15.90 -34.77 -8.46
C CYS A 22 15.58 -33.39 -7.87
N GLY A 23 15.91 -32.34 -8.63
CA GLY A 23 15.32 -31.04 -8.41
C GLY A 23 13.82 -31.14 -8.67
N VAL A 24 13.00 -31.22 -7.63
CA VAL A 24 11.55 -31.03 -7.74
C VAL A 24 11.34 -29.59 -8.21
N LYS A 25 11.14 -29.38 -9.51
CA LYS A 25 10.54 -28.16 -10.02
C LYS A 25 9.12 -28.13 -9.48
N GLY A 26 8.93 -27.46 -8.32
CA GLY A 26 7.59 -27.09 -7.90
C GLY A 26 6.94 -26.31 -9.06
N ASN A 27 5.75 -26.75 -9.51
CA ASN A 27 4.96 -25.93 -10.42
C ASN A 27 4.88 -24.52 -9.81
N PRO A 28 5.11 -23.44 -10.60
CA PRO A 28 4.87 -22.11 -10.11
C PRO A 28 3.41 -22.09 -9.63
N ILE A 29 3.22 -21.89 -8.33
CA ILE A 29 1.89 -21.66 -7.77
C ILE A 29 1.39 -20.42 -8.52
N PRO A 30 0.30 -20.49 -9.29
CA PRO A 30 -0.27 -19.30 -9.89
C PRO A 30 -0.50 -18.32 -8.75
N TYR A 31 0.10 -17.14 -8.82
CA TYR A 31 -0.25 -16.06 -7.90
C TYR A 31 -1.76 -15.98 -7.89
N PRO A 32 -2.42 -16.02 -6.72
CA PRO A 32 -3.84 -15.80 -6.67
C PRO A 32 -4.09 -14.51 -7.46
N ALA A 33 -4.93 -14.59 -8.47
CA ALA A 33 -5.31 -13.42 -9.25
C ALA A 33 -5.71 -12.36 -8.23
N ILE A 34 -5.04 -11.20 -8.26
CA ILE A 34 -5.39 -10.06 -7.38
C ILE A 34 -6.89 -9.89 -7.58
N PRO A 35 -7.71 -10.06 -6.52
CA PRO A 35 -9.14 -9.97 -6.72
C PRO A 35 -9.44 -8.60 -7.33
N ASP A 36 -10.12 -8.55 -8.46
CA ASP A 36 -10.58 -7.32 -9.13
C ASP A 36 -11.48 -6.43 -8.23
N LYS A 37 -11.58 -6.79 -6.96
CA LYS A 37 -12.45 -6.21 -5.94
C LYS A 37 -11.71 -5.45 -4.84
N ILE A 38 -10.39 -5.27 -4.93
CA ILE A 38 -9.66 -4.50 -3.92
C ILE A 38 -10.06 -3.03 -4.04
N PRO A 39 -10.49 -2.38 -2.94
CA PRO A 39 -10.73 -0.95 -2.93
C PRO A 39 -9.45 -0.18 -3.29
N VAL A 40 -9.56 0.82 -4.15
CA VAL A 40 -8.40 1.56 -4.67
C VAL A 40 -8.60 3.06 -4.52
N ILE A 41 -7.56 3.74 -4.02
CA ILE A 41 -7.40 5.20 -4.12
C ILE A 41 -6.30 5.48 -5.15
N GLU A 42 -6.59 6.35 -6.10
CA GLU A 42 -5.64 6.77 -7.12
C GLU A 42 -5.63 8.29 -7.26
N ASN A 43 -4.54 8.81 -7.82
CA ASN A 43 -4.38 10.23 -8.18
C ASN A 43 -4.69 11.17 -7.00
N ILE A 44 -4.13 10.85 -5.81
CA ILE A 44 -4.25 11.77 -4.69
C ILE A 44 -3.42 13.02 -4.96
N GLU A 45 -4.06 14.17 -4.80
CA GLU A 45 -3.46 15.49 -4.94
C GLU A 45 -3.79 16.34 -3.71
N ALA A 46 -2.80 17.08 -3.22
CA ALA A 46 -2.99 18.11 -2.22
C ALA A 46 -2.77 19.49 -2.88
N LEU A 47 -3.79 20.31 -2.90
CA LEU A 47 -3.80 21.60 -3.58
C LEU A 47 -3.84 22.74 -2.58
N SER A 48 -2.92 23.71 -2.73
CA SER A 48 -2.91 24.93 -1.93
C SER A 48 -4.01 25.87 -2.43
N MET A 49 -5.00 26.12 -1.58
CA MET A 49 -6.02 27.13 -1.80
C MET A 49 -5.67 28.38 -1.00
N GLU A 50 -6.42 29.47 -1.19
CA GLU A 50 -6.11 30.75 -0.53
C GLU A 50 -5.98 30.64 1.01
N LYS A 51 -6.85 29.87 1.66
CA LYS A 51 -6.91 29.73 3.14
C LYS A 51 -6.93 28.28 3.63
N ASN A 52 -6.93 27.29 2.74
CA ASN A 52 -7.15 25.89 3.05
C ASN A 52 -6.27 25.00 2.18
N VAL A 53 -6.13 23.74 2.56
CA VAL A 53 -5.62 22.69 1.68
C VAL A 53 -6.80 21.86 1.20
N LEU A 54 -6.93 21.70 -0.12
CA LEU A 54 -7.90 20.83 -0.76
C LEU A 54 -7.22 19.52 -1.16
N LEU A 55 -7.69 18.41 -0.61
CA LEU A 55 -7.31 17.07 -1.05
C LEU A 55 -8.32 16.60 -2.08
N LYS A 56 -7.83 16.01 -3.18
CA LYS A 56 -8.65 15.34 -4.20
C LYS A 56 -8.08 13.97 -4.50
N TRP A 57 -8.92 13.01 -4.78
CA TRP A 57 -8.51 11.66 -5.18
C TRP A 57 -9.62 10.95 -5.94
N ASN A 58 -9.24 9.92 -6.68
CA ASN A 58 -10.18 8.99 -7.27
C ASN A 58 -10.34 7.78 -6.37
N PHE A 59 -11.57 7.36 -6.13
CA PHE A 59 -11.92 6.20 -5.33
C PHE A 59 -12.75 5.21 -6.14
N GLN A 60 -12.43 3.93 -5.98
CA GLN A 60 -13.23 2.81 -6.50
C GLN A 60 -13.27 1.69 -5.46
N ASP A 61 -14.46 1.20 -5.16
CA ASP A 61 -14.67 0.02 -4.32
C ASP A 61 -15.70 -0.91 -4.95
N LYS A 62 -15.22 -1.88 -5.70
CA LYS A 62 -16.06 -2.93 -6.30
C LYS A 62 -16.56 -3.95 -5.28
N SER A 63 -15.93 -4.03 -4.11
CA SER A 63 -16.31 -4.96 -3.04
C SER A 63 -17.46 -4.44 -2.19
N GLY A 64 -17.57 -3.12 -2.05
CA GLY A 64 -18.52 -2.46 -1.16
C GLY A 64 -18.17 -2.64 0.34
N LEU A 65 -16.92 -2.96 0.65
CA LEU A 65 -16.48 -3.21 2.02
C LEU A 65 -16.16 -1.91 2.78
N ILE A 66 -15.77 -0.85 2.05
CA ILE A 66 -15.35 0.41 2.67
C ILE A 66 -16.56 1.23 3.06
N SER A 67 -16.61 1.65 4.32
CA SER A 67 -17.68 2.49 4.87
C SER A 67 -17.31 3.96 4.82
N TYR A 68 -16.04 4.29 5.09
CA TYR A 68 -15.56 5.66 5.06
C TYR A 68 -14.05 5.73 4.77
N ILE A 69 -13.60 6.88 4.33
CA ILE A 69 -12.19 7.22 4.17
C ILE A 69 -11.83 8.20 5.28
N LYS A 70 -10.94 7.80 6.18
CA LYS A 70 -10.40 8.64 7.24
C LYS A 70 -9.23 9.44 6.71
N ILE A 71 -9.21 10.73 7.00
CA ILE A 71 -8.14 11.64 6.63
C ILE A 71 -7.30 11.95 7.87
N GLU A 72 -6.02 11.71 7.77
CA GLU A 72 -5.06 12.02 8.81
C GLU A 72 -3.99 12.97 8.28
N ARG A 73 -3.47 13.82 9.15
CA ARG A 73 -2.45 14.82 8.83
C ARG A 73 -1.31 14.74 9.82
N SER A 74 -0.08 14.83 9.31
CA SER A 74 1.14 15.10 10.09
C SER A 74 1.70 16.43 9.68
N ASP A 75 2.12 17.26 10.66
CA ASP A 75 2.85 18.49 10.45
C ASP A 75 4.35 18.17 10.39
N ALA A 76 5.01 18.53 9.29
CA ALA A 76 6.44 18.34 9.08
C ALA A 76 7.27 19.54 9.52
N GLY A 77 6.64 20.62 9.96
CA GLY A 77 7.26 21.86 10.35
C GLY A 77 7.11 22.97 9.31
N GLN A 78 7.79 24.09 9.55
CA GLN A 78 7.77 25.22 8.64
C GLN A 78 8.42 24.87 7.30
N THR A 79 7.84 25.33 6.21
CA THR A 79 8.37 25.14 4.86
C THR A 79 9.81 25.68 4.75
N GLY A 80 10.73 24.80 4.32
CA GLY A 80 12.16 25.09 4.24
C GLY A 80 12.96 24.73 5.50
N ASN A 81 12.28 24.34 6.58
CA ASN A 81 12.90 23.85 7.83
C ASN A 81 12.21 22.56 8.32
N GLU A 82 11.74 21.72 7.38
CA GLU A 82 11.07 20.47 7.69
C GLU A 82 12.05 19.43 8.24
N CYS A 83 11.63 18.70 9.26
CA CYS A 83 12.35 17.50 9.67
C CYS A 83 11.98 16.34 8.74
N ARG A 84 12.84 16.05 7.75
CA ARG A 84 12.59 14.97 6.76
C ARG A 84 12.70 13.58 7.36
N ASP A 85 13.64 13.40 8.29
CA ASP A 85 13.94 12.09 8.89
C ASP A 85 13.23 11.87 10.25
N CYS A 86 12.41 12.84 10.70
CA CYS A 86 11.64 12.68 11.91
C CYS A 86 10.49 11.69 11.72
N PRO A 87 10.21 10.81 12.72
CA PRO A 87 9.02 9.99 12.72
C PRO A 87 7.76 10.84 12.56
N ARG A 88 6.88 10.47 11.62
CA ARG A 88 5.64 11.18 11.37
C ARG A 88 4.58 10.79 12.39
N THR A 89 4.04 11.77 13.09
CA THR A 89 2.88 11.59 13.97
C THR A 89 1.64 12.08 13.25
N TYR A 90 0.73 11.18 12.96
CA TYR A 90 -0.52 11.50 12.25
C TYR A 90 -1.67 11.69 13.25
N ALA A 91 -2.48 12.72 13.02
CA ALA A 91 -3.71 12.99 13.73
C ALA A 91 -4.89 12.96 12.77
N GLY A 92 -5.99 12.34 13.18
CA GLY A 92 -7.24 12.34 12.41
C GLY A 92 -7.82 13.74 12.34
N ILE A 93 -8.09 14.23 11.12
CA ILE A 93 -8.64 15.57 10.88
C ILE A 93 -10.05 15.55 10.29
N GLY A 94 -10.52 14.41 9.82
CA GLY A 94 -11.85 14.22 9.28
C GLY A 94 -12.05 12.88 8.60
N GLN A 95 -13.23 12.71 8.02
CA GLN A 95 -13.58 11.52 7.25
C GLN A 95 -14.56 11.86 6.13
N VAL A 96 -14.60 11.02 5.10
CA VAL A 96 -15.57 11.05 4.01
C VAL A 96 -16.32 9.72 3.98
N ASN A 97 -17.62 9.74 4.21
CA ASN A 97 -18.46 8.54 4.12
C ASN A 97 -18.65 8.16 2.65
N VAL A 98 -18.46 6.89 2.33
CA VAL A 98 -18.54 6.39 0.94
C VAL A 98 -19.69 5.41 0.75
N LYS A 99 -20.33 4.97 1.83
CA LYS A 99 -21.42 3.97 1.84
C LYS A 99 -22.78 4.55 1.50
N GLU A 100 -23.01 5.86 1.71
CA GLU A 100 -24.34 6.49 1.57
C GLU A 100 -24.74 6.80 0.12
N GLU A 101 -23.82 6.76 -0.83
CA GLU A 101 -24.16 6.95 -2.23
C GLU A 101 -24.54 5.60 -2.86
N LYS A 102 -25.74 5.57 -3.46
CA LYS A 102 -26.40 4.39 -4.05
C LYS A 102 -25.43 3.49 -4.80
N PRO A 103 -25.56 2.16 -4.65
CA PRO A 103 -24.65 1.16 -5.26
C PRO A 103 -24.72 1.07 -6.80
N ALA A 104 -25.27 2.06 -7.49
CA ALA A 104 -25.33 2.11 -8.94
C ALA A 104 -23.97 2.28 -9.61
N ASP A 105 -22.98 2.86 -8.91
CA ASP A 105 -21.70 3.18 -9.50
C ASP A 105 -20.54 2.46 -8.80
N LYS A 106 -20.31 1.20 -9.20
CA LYS A 106 -19.02 0.54 -9.04
C LYS A 106 -17.93 1.22 -9.86
N GLU A 107 -18.23 2.40 -10.38
CA GLU A 107 -17.35 3.21 -11.19
C GLU A 107 -16.42 4.06 -10.31
N LYS A 108 -15.34 4.44 -10.90
CA LYS A 108 -14.36 5.34 -10.31
C LYS A 108 -14.98 6.72 -10.14
N ARG A 109 -14.94 7.29 -8.93
CA ARG A 109 -15.46 8.61 -8.62
C ARG A 109 -14.42 9.51 -7.98
N GLU A 110 -14.47 10.80 -8.28
CA GLU A 110 -13.64 11.81 -7.62
C GLU A 110 -14.25 12.18 -6.27
N LEU A 111 -13.43 12.12 -5.22
CA LEU A 111 -13.77 12.57 -3.88
C LEU A 111 -12.83 13.70 -3.47
N SER A 112 -13.25 14.50 -2.50
CA SER A 112 -12.42 15.59 -1.97
C SER A 112 -12.64 15.82 -0.49
N TYR A 113 -11.65 16.42 0.14
CA TYR A 113 -11.71 16.89 1.53
C TYR A 113 -10.97 18.22 1.67
N THR A 114 -11.55 19.17 2.38
CA THR A 114 -10.93 20.48 2.62
C THR A 114 -10.44 20.58 4.05
N ASP A 115 -9.13 20.67 4.21
CA ASP A 115 -8.52 20.97 5.51
C ASP A 115 -8.51 22.47 5.79
N LYS A 116 -9.49 22.92 6.58
CA LYS A 116 -9.66 24.30 6.98
C LYS A 116 -8.75 24.72 8.13
N LYS A 117 -8.03 23.77 8.74
CA LYS A 117 -7.15 24.01 9.89
C LYS A 117 -5.67 24.02 9.51
N ALA A 118 -5.35 23.85 8.23
CA ALA A 118 -3.99 24.00 7.74
C ALA A 118 -3.54 25.47 7.88
N ILE A 119 -2.28 25.69 8.28
CA ILE A 119 -1.68 27.00 8.48
C ILE A 119 -0.66 27.23 7.37
N LYS A 120 -0.74 28.37 6.70
CA LYS A 120 0.24 28.78 5.69
C LYS A 120 1.66 28.85 6.28
N GLY A 121 2.62 28.49 5.46
CA GLY A 121 4.02 28.43 5.85
C GLY A 121 4.47 27.09 6.40
N ASN A 122 3.56 26.12 6.57
CA ASN A 122 3.90 24.77 7.03
C ASN A 122 3.87 23.75 5.89
N THR A 123 4.62 22.69 6.09
CA THR A 123 4.61 21.50 5.24
C THR A 123 3.81 20.40 5.92
N TYR A 124 2.84 19.84 5.20
CA TYR A 124 1.97 18.79 5.69
C TYR A 124 2.10 17.51 4.90
N ASN A 125 2.02 16.38 5.61
CA ASN A 125 1.83 15.06 5.03
C ASN A 125 0.43 14.57 5.36
N TYR A 126 -0.35 14.25 4.34
CA TYR A 126 -1.68 13.67 4.48
C TYR A 126 -1.63 12.19 4.21
N ARG A 127 -2.48 11.44 4.92
CA ARG A 127 -2.65 10.02 4.76
C ARG A 127 -4.14 9.69 4.69
N LEU A 128 -4.54 8.92 3.68
CA LEU A 128 -5.90 8.41 3.52
C LEU A 128 -5.94 6.96 3.96
N MET A 129 -6.87 6.66 4.89
CA MET A 129 -7.11 5.34 5.42
C MET A 129 -8.45 4.84 4.92
N LEU A 130 -8.50 3.67 4.30
CA LEU A 130 -9.74 2.97 3.96
C LEU A 130 -10.24 2.22 5.19
N CYS A 131 -11.44 2.54 5.64
CA CYS A 131 -12.01 1.98 6.85
C CYS A 131 -13.30 1.21 6.56
N GLU A 132 -13.37 -0.01 7.10
CA GLU A 132 -14.56 -0.84 7.11
C GLU A 132 -15.53 -0.39 8.23
N GLU A 133 -16.70 -1.00 8.30
CA GLU A 133 -17.74 -0.67 9.29
C GLU A 133 -17.32 -0.99 10.75
N ASN A 134 -16.41 -1.94 10.92
CA ASN A 134 -15.84 -2.35 12.21
C ASN A 134 -14.64 -1.51 12.66
N ASP A 135 -14.38 -0.35 12.01
CA ASP A 135 -13.22 0.51 12.22
C ASP A 135 -11.86 -0.14 11.92
N ASN A 136 -11.84 -1.24 11.18
CA ASN A 136 -10.61 -1.78 10.64
C ASN A 136 -10.14 -0.91 9.48
N CYS A 137 -9.02 -0.21 9.66
CA CYS A 137 -8.51 0.77 8.71
C CYS A 137 -7.15 0.34 8.17
N SER A 138 -6.96 0.48 6.86
CA SER A 138 -5.68 0.29 6.17
C SER A 138 -5.25 1.56 5.43
N GLU A 139 -3.95 1.84 5.44
CA GLU A 139 -3.39 2.96 4.66
C GLU A 139 -3.52 2.66 3.17
N ALA A 140 -4.01 3.65 2.41
CA ALA A 140 -4.24 3.50 0.98
C ALA A 140 -3.44 4.48 0.12
N ALA A 141 -3.26 5.72 0.58
CA ALA A 141 -2.55 6.73 -0.17
C ALA A 141 -2.01 7.85 0.72
N THR A 142 -0.95 8.52 0.26
CA THR A 142 -0.34 9.67 0.94
C THR A 142 -0.10 10.81 -0.04
N ALA A 143 -0.14 12.04 0.46
CA ALA A 143 0.25 13.24 -0.27
C ALA A 143 0.99 14.22 0.64
N GLU A 144 1.95 14.93 0.07
CA GLU A 144 2.68 16.00 0.76
C GLU A 144 2.40 17.34 0.10
N ILE A 145 2.36 18.41 0.89
CA ILE A 145 2.21 19.76 0.38
C ILE A 145 2.97 20.77 1.24
N ASN A 146 3.64 21.69 0.56
CA ASN A 146 4.13 22.95 1.14
C ASN A 146 3.01 24.00 1.00
N PHE A 147 2.31 24.28 2.08
CA PHE A 147 1.18 25.21 2.06
C PHE A 147 1.68 26.67 2.14
N LYS A 148 1.78 27.32 0.99
CA LYS A 148 2.28 28.68 0.82
C LYS A 148 1.16 29.71 0.74
#